data_4d5122996633062562f08d7f8eda332a
#
_entry.id   4d5122996633062562f08d7f8eda332a
#
_cell.length_a   1.000
_cell.length_b   1.000
_cell.length_c   1.000
_cell.angle_alpha   90.00
_cell.angle_beta   90.00
_cell.angle_gamma   90.00
#
_symmetry.space_group_name_H-M   'P 1'
#
loop_
_entity.id
_entity.type
_entity.pdbx_description
1 polymer ?
#
loop_
_entity_poly.entity_id
_entity_poly.type
_entity_poly.pdbx_seq_one_letter_code
_entity_poly.pdbx_strand_id
1 'polypeptide(L)'
;MSPIYPATLWSLSQSTGDWQRLEDLRSAESYDWREVISFRNKEDAGHEQPWLRFLAGDNPTAPERISAAAYGEVCRRMDLIRDDDEAATHADVHRWQHTNPVSTEALVQQTLGAPQTIYNGGLLYSRVRYADRIAQRPGLPPDVAALVSDLKSGSTTVTLVNLSALHERRLAVRAGALGEHRFGRVRYDRRHSDYPGPSPDYAAESLQRGWETQLIDDVHVAVDLPPGMQITLELETHRYANTSPSAGLAWPPLDA
;
A
#
# COMPACT_ATOMS: atom_id res chain seq x y z
N MET A 1 -7.99 -11.09 21.62
CA MET A 1 -6.51 -10.81 21.61
C MET A 1 -6.21 -9.99 20.38
N SER A 2 -5.41 -8.92 20.47
CA SER A 2 -5.11 -8.08 19.30
C SER A 2 -4.34 -8.87 18.24
N PRO A 3 -4.68 -8.80 16.93
CA PRO A 3 -3.98 -9.48 15.86
C PRO A 3 -2.65 -8.82 15.47
N ILE A 4 -2.30 -7.68 16.06
CA ILE A 4 -1.13 -6.87 15.69
C ILE A 4 0.17 -7.67 15.67
N TYR A 5 0.48 -8.38 16.77
CA TYR A 5 1.72 -9.14 16.84
C TYR A 5 1.76 -10.36 15.91
N PRO A 6 0.71 -11.20 15.84
CA PRO A 6 0.66 -12.27 14.84
C PRO A 6 0.72 -11.76 13.40
N ALA A 7 0.05 -10.64 13.08
CA ALA A 7 0.10 -10.04 11.75
C ALA A 7 1.50 -9.52 11.40
N THR A 8 2.18 -8.87 12.36
CA THR A 8 3.56 -8.42 12.20
C THR A 8 4.51 -9.60 11.99
N LEU A 9 4.36 -10.66 12.79
CA LEU A 9 5.17 -11.88 12.65
C LEU A 9 4.97 -12.52 11.26
N TRP A 10 3.72 -12.66 10.82
CA TRP A 10 3.43 -13.15 9.48
C TRP A 10 4.01 -12.25 8.39
N SER A 11 3.92 -10.93 8.54
CA SER A 11 4.50 -9.97 7.59
C SER A 11 6.01 -10.16 7.41
N LEU A 12 6.71 -10.56 8.48
CA LEU A 12 8.14 -10.89 8.45
C LEU A 12 8.40 -12.26 7.84
N SER A 13 7.72 -13.28 8.31
CA SER A 13 8.03 -14.67 7.94
C SER A 13 7.41 -15.06 6.61
N GLN A 14 6.18 -14.61 6.33
CA GLN A 14 5.31 -15.07 5.24
C GLN A 14 5.12 -16.59 5.25
N SER A 15 5.24 -17.21 6.43
CA SER A 15 5.09 -18.64 6.58
C SER A 15 3.63 -19.04 6.69
N THR A 16 3.30 -20.24 6.20
CA THR A 16 1.96 -20.81 6.35
C THR A 16 1.60 -21.04 7.81
N GLY A 17 2.59 -21.36 8.67
CA GLY A 17 2.37 -21.56 10.11
C GLY A 17 1.97 -20.27 10.83
N ASP A 18 2.56 -19.14 10.46
CA ASP A 18 2.17 -17.85 11.04
C ASP A 18 0.80 -17.37 10.50
N TRP A 19 0.49 -17.67 9.25
CA TRP A 19 -0.85 -17.45 8.72
C TRP A 19 -1.89 -18.28 9.46
N GLN A 20 -1.60 -19.56 9.73
CA GLN A 20 -2.50 -20.42 10.49
C GLN A 20 -2.78 -19.88 11.90
N ARG A 21 -1.79 -19.28 12.57
CA ARG A 21 -2.02 -18.63 13.87
C ARG A 21 -3.02 -17.46 13.77
N LEU A 22 -3.01 -16.71 12.66
CA LEU A 22 -4.00 -15.65 12.42
C LEU A 22 -5.41 -16.26 12.21
N GLU A 23 -5.51 -17.36 11.47
CA GLU A 23 -6.79 -18.06 11.26
C GLU A 23 -7.31 -18.68 12.56
N ASP A 24 -6.45 -19.24 13.39
CA ASP A 24 -6.82 -19.78 14.70
C ASP A 24 -7.33 -18.66 15.63
N LEU A 25 -6.65 -17.51 15.63
CA LEU A 25 -7.08 -16.35 16.39
C LEU A 25 -8.45 -15.84 15.92
N ARG A 26 -8.65 -15.71 14.62
CA ARG A 26 -9.92 -15.31 14.02
C ARG A 26 -11.05 -16.27 14.41
N SER A 27 -10.77 -17.57 14.33
CA SER A 27 -11.77 -18.61 14.62
C SER A 27 -12.18 -18.65 16.10
N ALA A 28 -11.34 -18.12 16.99
CA ALA A 28 -11.63 -18.03 18.42
C ALA A 28 -12.46 -16.78 18.79
N GLU A 29 -12.65 -15.86 17.84
CA GLU A 29 -13.44 -14.63 18.04
C GLU A 29 -14.85 -14.80 17.47
N SER A 30 -15.80 -14.03 17.98
CA SER A 30 -17.17 -13.95 17.42
C SER A 30 -17.23 -13.06 16.18
N TYR A 31 -16.22 -12.23 15.99
CA TYR A 31 -16.05 -11.32 14.85
C TYR A 31 -15.28 -12.01 13.73
N ASP A 32 -15.82 -11.97 12.51
CA ASP A 32 -15.26 -12.72 11.35
C ASP A 32 -14.16 -11.97 10.58
N TRP A 33 -13.74 -10.80 11.07
CA TRP A 33 -12.69 -9.95 10.51
C TRP A 33 -13.01 -9.29 9.16
N ARG A 34 -14.27 -9.26 8.72
CA ARG A 34 -14.62 -8.61 7.45
C ARG A 34 -15.02 -7.17 7.57
N GLU A 35 -15.66 -6.80 8.67
CA GLU A 35 -16.12 -5.42 8.89
C GLU A 35 -14.99 -4.51 9.36
N VAL A 36 -14.97 -3.27 8.87
CA VAL A 36 -14.07 -2.25 9.38
C VAL A 36 -14.62 -1.74 10.69
N ILE A 37 -13.90 -2.03 11.77
CA ILE A 37 -14.21 -1.48 13.08
C ILE A 37 -13.63 -0.06 13.13
N SER A 38 -14.49 0.94 13.35
CA SER A 38 -14.03 2.32 13.54
C SER A 38 -13.12 2.39 14.77
N PHE A 39 -11.89 2.83 14.58
CA PHE A 39 -10.98 3.06 15.69
C PHE A 39 -10.93 4.54 16.06
N ARG A 40 -10.90 4.82 17.36
CA ARG A 40 -10.89 6.18 17.90
C ARG A 40 -9.54 6.55 18.50
N ASN A 41 -8.73 5.58 18.77
CA ASN A 41 -7.41 5.73 19.37
C ASN A 41 -6.38 4.82 18.69
N LYS A 42 -5.13 4.95 19.08
CA LYS A 42 -3.98 4.28 18.46
C LYS A 42 -3.96 2.76 18.64
N GLU A 43 -4.66 2.25 19.63
CA GLU A 43 -4.63 0.83 20.02
C GLU A 43 -5.64 0.01 19.25
N ASP A 44 -6.57 0.70 18.57
CA ASP A 44 -7.61 0.05 17.79
C ASP A 44 -7.05 -0.41 16.43
N ALA A 45 -6.97 -1.71 16.22
CA ALA A 45 -6.48 -2.32 14.98
C ALA A 45 -7.59 -2.55 13.94
N GLY A 46 -8.55 -1.63 13.88
CA GLY A 46 -9.79 -1.79 13.11
C GLY A 46 -9.64 -2.01 11.61
N HIS A 47 -8.47 -1.73 11.05
CA HIS A 47 -8.16 -1.93 9.62
C HIS A 47 -7.35 -3.21 9.37
N GLU A 48 -6.70 -3.77 10.38
CA GLU A 48 -5.80 -4.91 10.21
C GLU A 48 -6.55 -6.17 9.80
N GLN A 49 -7.63 -6.48 10.51
CA GLN A 49 -8.41 -7.68 10.25
C GLN A 49 -9.07 -7.68 8.86
N PRO A 50 -9.80 -6.62 8.46
CA PRO A 50 -10.39 -6.57 7.12
C PRO A 50 -9.35 -6.64 5.99
N TRP A 51 -8.18 -6.07 6.19
CA TRP A 51 -7.09 -6.13 5.21
C TRP A 51 -6.49 -7.54 5.10
N LEU A 52 -6.31 -8.24 6.22
CA LEU A 52 -5.89 -9.64 6.20
C LEU A 52 -6.90 -10.53 5.44
N ARG A 53 -8.21 -10.27 5.59
CA ARG A 53 -9.24 -10.97 4.82
C ARG A 53 -9.22 -10.60 3.33
N PHE A 54 -8.86 -9.35 3.01
CA PHE A 54 -8.62 -8.95 1.62
C PHE A 54 -7.46 -9.74 1.01
N LEU A 55 -6.33 -9.84 1.71
CA LEU A 55 -5.17 -10.63 1.26
C LEU A 55 -5.48 -12.13 1.15
N ALA A 56 -6.41 -12.64 1.97
CA ALA A 56 -6.91 -14.02 1.86
C ALA A 56 -7.86 -14.23 0.66
N GLY A 57 -8.29 -13.16 -0.01
CA GLY A 57 -9.16 -13.21 -1.19
C GLY A 57 -10.66 -13.30 -0.89
N ASP A 58 -11.09 -13.19 0.38
CA ASP A 58 -12.49 -13.34 0.77
C ASP A 58 -13.16 -12.03 1.25
N ASN A 59 -12.48 -10.88 1.08
CA ASN A 59 -13.02 -9.56 1.41
C ASN A 59 -12.63 -8.50 0.35
N PRO A 60 -13.06 -8.63 -0.90
CA PRO A 60 -12.54 -7.84 -2.02
C PRO A 60 -12.80 -6.33 -1.91
N THR A 61 -13.83 -5.91 -1.17
CA THR A 61 -14.18 -4.49 -0.98
C THR A 61 -13.54 -3.87 0.27
N ALA A 62 -12.73 -4.61 1.02
CA ALA A 62 -12.11 -4.09 2.23
C ALA A 62 -11.25 -2.83 2.00
N PRO A 63 -10.41 -2.73 0.94
CA PRO A 63 -9.59 -1.54 0.72
C PRO A 63 -10.40 -0.25 0.62
N GLU A 64 -11.52 -0.29 -0.09
CA GLU A 64 -12.42 0.86 -0.22
C GLU A 64 -13.02 1.25 1.14
N ARG A 65 -13.55 0.26 1.87
CA ARG A 65 -14.16 0.49 3.19
C ARG A 65 -13.14 0.99 4.22
N ILE A 66 -11.92 0.47 4.20
CA ILE A 66 -10.83 0.92 5.07
C ILE A 66 -10.48 2.38 4.75
N SER A 67 -10.36 2.73 3.47
CA SER A 67 -10.06 4.11 3.05
C SER A 67 -11.19 5.08 3.45
N ALA A 68 -12.44 4.68 3.28
CA ALA A 68 -13.61 5.48 3.67
C ALA A 68 -13.65 5.70 5.19
N ALA A 69 -13.37 4.66 5.99
CA ALA A 69 -13.32 4.77 7.44
C ALA A 69 -12.17 5.66 7.91
N ALA A 70 -10.98 5.53 7.31
CA ALA A 70 -9.83 6.38 7.63
C ALA A 70 -10.10 7.85 7.29
N TYR A 71 -10.73 8.13 6.14
CA TYR A 71 -11.12 9.48 5.77
C TYR A 71 -12.19 10.05 6.71
N GLY A 72 -13.21 9.27 7.08
CA GLY A 72 -14.21 9.65 8.06
C GLY A 72 -13.60 10.02 9.42
N GLU A 73 -12.57 9.29 9.86
CA GLU A 73 -11.84 9.60 11.08
C GLU A 73 -11.06 10.92 10.98
N VAL A 74 -10.43 11.20 9.85
CA VAL A 74 -9.79 12.50 9.60
C VAL A 74 -10.81 13.63 9.70
N CYS A 75 -11.96 13.51 9.04
CA CYS A 75 -13.04 14.50 9.09
C CYS A 75 -13.53 14.74 10.52
N ARG A 76 -13.79 13.67 11.26
CA ARG A 76 -14.22 13.74 12.67
C ARG A 76 -13.20 14.49 13.54
N ARG A 77 -11.92 14.23 13.38
CA ARG A 77 -10.87 14.89 14.15
C ARG A 77 -10.70 16.36 13.75
N MET A 78 -10.90 16.69 12.48
CA MET A 78 -10.90 18.07 12.01
C MET A 78 -12.07 18.85 12.61
N ASP A 79 -13.25 18.23 12.75
CA ASP A 79 -14.39 18.85 13.44
C ASP A 79 -14.08 19.08 14.93
N LEU A 80 -13.50 18.10 15.62
CA LEU A 80 -13.06 18.27 17.01
C LEU A 80 -12.07 19.42 17.18
N ILE A 81 -11.13 19.61 16.25
CA ILE A 81 -10.19 20.73 16.30
C ILE A 81 -10.90 22.07 16.07
N ARG A 82 -11.87 22.09 15.16
CA ARG A 82 -12.63 23.32 14.85
C ARG A 82 -13.49 23.77 16.02
N ASP A 83 -14.09 22.80 16.72
CA ASP A 83 -14.98 23.05 17.86
C ASP A 83 -14.23 23.23 19.19
N ASP A 84 -12.90 23.15 19.14
CA ASP A 84 -12.03 23.21 20.28
C ASP A 84 -11.77 24.68 20.70
N ASP A 85 -12.30 25.06 21.85
CA ASP A 85 -12.15 26.39 22.47
C ASP A 85 -11.17 26.39 23.67
N GLU A 86 -10.58 25.22 24.00
CA GLU A 86 -9.69 25.11 25.14
C GLU A 86 -8.30 25.70 24.85
N ALA A 87 -7.84 26.57 25.72
CA ALA A 87 -6.50 27.14 25.59
C ALA A 87 -5.41 26.05 25.68
N ALA A 88 -4.45 26.08 24.76
CA ALA A 88 -3.37 25.10 24.66
C ALA A 88 -2.57 24.92 25.97
N THR A 89 -2.52 25.96 26.81
CA THR A 89 -1.84 25.95 28.11
C THR A 89 -2.53 25.12 29.19
N HIS A 90 -3.80 24.79 29.00
CA HIS A 90 -4.59 24.00 29.97
C HIS A 90 -4.98 22.63 29.44
N ALA A 91 -4.59 22.30 28.18
CA ALA A 91 -4.92 21.04 27.56
C ALA A 91 -4.12 19.87 28.20
N ASP A 92 -4.81 18.75 28.40
CA ASP A 92 -4.17 17.49 28.72
C ASP A 92 -3.14 17.13 27.63
N VAL A 93 -1.94 16.71 28.04
CA VAL A 93 -0.88 16.28 27.12
C VAL A 93 -1.31 15.14 26.16
N HIS A 94 -2.33 14.36 26.53
CA HIS A 94 -2.87 13.30 25.71
C HIS A 94 -3.97 13.75 24.73
N ARG A 95 -4.43 14.99 24.80
CA ARG A 95 -5.48 15.52 23.95
C ARG A 95 -5.19 15.36 22.46
N TRP A 96 -3.95 15.60 22.06
CA TRP A 96 -3.54 15.42 20.68
C TRP A 96 -3.76 14.00 20.14
N GLN A 97 -3.85 12.99 21.00
CA GLN A 97 -4.13 11.61 20.59
C GLN A 97 -5.55 11.47 20.03
N HIS A 98 -6.48 12.30 20.49
CA HIS A 98 -7.87 12.30 20.06
C HIS A 98 -8.15 13.30 18.95
N THR A 99 -7.36 14.36 18.85
CA THR A 99 -7.58 15.47 17.92
C THR A 99 -6.61 15.46 16.72
N ASN A 100 -5.49 14.74 16.80
CA ASN A 100 -4.53 14.69 15.68
C ASN A 100 -5.18 14.09 14.42
N PRO A 101 -5.37 14.87 13.33
CA PRO A 101 -6.02 14.39 12.12
C PRO A 101 -5.14 13.48 11.27
N VAL A 102 -3.86 13.33 11.61
CA VAL A 102 -2.94 12.47 10.87
C VAL A 102 -3.29 11.01 11.15
N SER A 103 -3.88 10.36 10.14
CA SER A 103 -4.22 8.95 10.12
C SER A 103 -3.58 8.33 8.88
N THR A 104 -2.47 7.63 9.07
CA THR A 104 -1.66 7.06 7.98
C THR A 104 -1.69 5.55 7.95
N GLU A 105 -2.29 4.91 8.93
CA GLU A 105 -2.30 3.46 9.12
C GLU A 105 -2.87 2.73 7.91
N ALA A 106 -4.04 3.17 7.45
CA ALA A 106 -4.69 2.59 6.27
C ALA A 106 -3.83 2.75 5.00
N LEU A 107 -3.20 3.92 4.85
CA LEU A 107 -2.34 4.21 3.70
C LEU A 107 -1.08 3.34 3.71
N VAL A 108 -0.42 3.21 4.87
CA VAL A 108 0.77 2.37 5.03
C VAL A 108 0.44 0.92 4.68
N GLN A 109 -0.67 0.40 5.19
CA GLN A 109 -1.13 -0.95 4.94
C GLN A 109 -1.42 -1.20 3.46
N GLN A 110 -2.25 -0.37 2.87
CA GLN A 110 -2.74 -0.58 1.51
C GLN A 110 -1.69 -0.25 0.44
N THR A 111 -0.93 0.82 0.62
CA THR A 111 -0.01 1.27 -0.42
C THR A 111 1.37 0.63 -0.32
N LEU A 112 1.82 0.26 0.87
CA LEU A 112 3.17 -0.25 1.09
C LEU A 112 3.21 -1.74 1.40
N GLY A 113 2.06 -2.38 1.64
CA GLY A 113 1.99 -3.78 2.07
C GLY A 113 2.64 -4.00 3.44
N ALA A 114 2.56 -3.01 4.32
CA ALA A 114 3.08 -3.08 5.68
C ALA A 114 1.97 -3.43 6.68
N PRO A 115 2.30 -3.94 7.88
CA PRO A 115 1.34 -3.99 8.97
C PRO A 115 0.81 -2.60 9.31
N GLN A 116 -0.42 -2.53 9.81
CA GLN A 116 -1.07 -1.28 10.18
C GLN A 116 -0.25 -0.45 11.17
N THR A 117 0.44 -1.08 12.08
CA THR A 117 1.00 -0.44 13.28
C THR A 117 2.29 0.29 12.99
N ILE A 118 2.22 1.60 12.81
CA ILE A 118 3.38 2.48 12.66
C ILE A 118 4.25 2.46 13.93
N TYR A 119 3.65 2.44 15.10
CA TYR A 119 4.35 2.44 16.40
C TYR A 119 5.28 1.26 16.61
N ASN A 120 4.93 0.12 16.06
CA ASN A 120 5.74 -1.09 16.15
C ASN A 120 6.65 -1.27 14.93
N GLY A 121 6.99 -0.18 14.27
CA GLY A 121 7.90 -0.20 13.14
C GLY A 121 7.26 -0.72 11.85
N GLY A 122 5.94 -0.56 11.66
CA GLY A 122 5.23 -1.02 10.46
C GLY A 122 5.85 -0.53 9.16
N LEU A 123 6.36 0.69 9.12
CA LEU A 123 7.08 1.22 7.96
C LEU A 123 8.36 0.45 7.62
N LEU A 124 9.01 -0.19 8.60
CA LEU A 124 10.20 -1.01 8.38
C LEU A 124 9.87 -2.38 7.78
N TYR A 125 8.61 -2.78 7.82
CA TYR A 125 8.12 -4.03 7.20
C TYR A 125 7.44 -3.81 5.85
N SER A 126 7.59 -2.61 5.27
CA SER A 126 7.04 -2.29 3.96
C SER A 126 7.59 -3.23 2.89
N ARG A 127 6.70 -3.75 2.07
CA ARG A 127 7.08 -4.60 0.93
C ARG A 127 7.60 -3.79 -0.23
N VAL A 128 7.02 -2.61 -0.41
CA VAL A 128 7.40 -1.65 -1.43
C VAL A 128 7.40 -0.24 -0.85
N ARG A 129 8.17 0.66 -1.47
CA ARG A 129 8.09 2.10 -1.27
C ARG A 129 8.17 2.80 -2.61
N TYR A 130 7.77 4.06 -2.63
CA TYR A 130 7.69 4.85 -3.86
C TYR A 130 8.54 6.10 -3.79
N ALA A 131 8.97 6.59 -4.95
CA ALA A 131 9.47 7.94 -5.13
C ALA A 131 8.92 8.54 -6.41
N ASP A 132 8.61 9.83 -6.34
CA ASP A 132 8.28 10.66 -7.50
C ASP A 132 9.60 11.01 -8.22
N ARG A 133 9.77 10.48 -9.43
CA ARG A 133 10.99 10.69 -10.23
C ARG A 133 11.04 12.09 -10.85
N ILE A 134 9.88 12.73 -11.07
CA ILE A 134 9.83 14.10 -11.60
C ILE A 134 10.18 15.11 -10.50
N ALA A 135 9.52 15.00 -9.35
CA ALA A 135 9.76 15.92 -8.22
C ALA A 135 10.98 15.54 -7.38
N GLN A 136 11.65 14.41 -7.67
CA GLN A 136 12.80 13.88 -6.92
C GLN A 136 12.56 13.82 -5.41
N ARG A 137 11.41 13.32 -5.00
CA ARG A 137 11.02 13.21 -3.60
C ARG A 137 10.49 11.82 -3.24
N PRO A 138 10.61 11.40 -1.97
CA PRO A 138 9.95 10.20 -1.48
C PRO A 138 8.43 10.31 -1.58
N GLY A 139 7.76 9.15 -1.76
CA GLY A 139 6.32 9.02 -1.81
C GLY A 139 5.77 8.96 -3.23
N LEU A 140 4.47 8.69 -3.32
CA LEU A 140 3.76 8.68 -4.59
C LEU A 140 3.73 10.09 -5.21
N PRO A 141 3.78 10.19 -6.56
CA PRO A 141 3.45 11.44 -7.23
C PRO A 141 2.03 11.90 -6.89
N PRO A 142 1.72 13.20 -7.03
CA PRO A 142 0.34 13.67 -6.98
C PRO A 142 -0.54 12.87 -7.96
N ASP A 143 -1.78 12.65 -7.61
CA ASP A 143 -2.78 11.94 -8.42
C ASP A 143 -2.42 10.47 -8.76
N VAL A 144 -1.47 9.86 -8.06
CA VAL A 144 -1.21 8.43 -8.18
C VAL A 144 -1.73 7.70 -6.96
N ALA A 145 -2.61 6.73 -7.21
CA ALA A 145 -3.06 5.77 -6.21
C ALA A 145 -2.29 4.45 -6.35
N ALA A 146 -2.07 3.78 -5.22
CA ALA A 146 -1.43 2.48 -5.16
C ALA A 146 -2.18 1.53 -4.23
N LEU A 147 -2.27 0.26 -4.63
CA LEU A 147 -2.82 -0.80 -3.79
C LEU A 147 -1.93 -2.04 -3.89
N VAL A 148 -1.42 -2.49 -2.75
CA VAL A 148 -0.79 -3.82 -2.62
C VAL A 148 -1.92 -4.83 -2.42
N SER A 149 -2.12 -5.69 -3.41
CA SER A 149 -3.26 -6.61 -3.44
C SER A 149 -2.90 -8.06 -3.11
N ASP A 150 -1.62 -8.43 -3.17
CA ASP A 150 -1.15 -9.76 -2.82
C ASP A 150 0.25 -9.70 -2.23
N LEU A 151 0.46 -10.49 -1.18
CA LEU A 151 1.73 -10.62 -0.47
C LEU A 151 2.10 -12.09 -0.32
N LYS A 152 3.21 -12.49 -0.94
CA LYS A 152 3.78 -13.83 -0.82
C LYS A 152 5.24 -13.75 -0.39
N SER A 153 5.80 -14.86 0.02
CA SER A 153 7.21 -14.93 0.42
C SER A 153 8.18 -14.46 -0.67
N GLY A 154 7.87 -14.76 -1.93
CA GLY A 154 8.72 -14.42 -3.10
C GLY A 154 8.10 -13.43 -4.07
N SER A 155 6.94 -12.84 -3.78
CA SER A 155 6.31 -11.86 -4.67
C SER A 155 5.41 -10.88 -3.95
N THR A 156 5.20 -9.74 -4.62
CA THR A 156 4.26 -8.70 -4.18
C THR A 156 3.50 -8.21 -5.40
N THR A 157 2.18 -8.13 -5.33
CA THR A 157 1.37 -7.56 -6.41
C THR A 157 0.92 -6.16 -6.04
N VAL A 158 1.18 -5.21 -6.93
CA VAL A 158 0.85 -3.80 -6.75
C VAL A 158 0.05 -3.31 -7.96
N THR A 159 -1.07 -2.67 -7.71
CA THR A 159 -1.81 -1.91 -8.72
C THR A 159 -1.53 -0.42 -8.53
N LEU A 160 -1.15 0.25 -9.61
CA LEU A 160 -0.91 1.70 -9.67
C LEU A 160 -1.91 2.34 -10.63
N VAL A 161 -2.44 3.49 -10.26
CA VAL A 161 -3.40 4.25 -11.08
C VAL A 161 -2.99 5.70 -11.12
N ASN A 162 -2.81 6.25 -12.32
CA ASN A 162 -2.68 7.68 -12.53
C ASN A 162 -4.08 8.30 -12.70
N LEU A 163 -4.52 9.06 -11.71
CA LEU A 163 -5.82 9.72 -11.68
C LEU A 163 -5.83 11.04 -12.48
N SER A 164 -4.65 11.55 -12.87
CA SER A 164 -4.57 12.74 -13.72
C SER A 164 -5.04 12.42 -15.13
N ALA A 165 -5.96 13.21 -15.65
CA ALA A 165 -6.41 13.11 -17.02
C ALA A 165 -5.44 13.76 -18.04
N LEU A 166 -4.47 14.54 -17.56
CA LEU A 166 -3.64 15.41 -18.41
C LEU A 166 -2.14 15.13 -18.30
N HIS A 167 -1.69 14.63 -17.16
CA HIS A 167 -0.26 14.57 -16.87
C HIS A 167 0.23 13.14 -16.69
N GLU A 168 1.28 12.79 -17.40
CA GLU A 168 2.08 11.60 -17.12
C GLU A 168 2.68 11.69 -15.72
N ARG A 169 2.78 10.55 -15.04
CA ARG A 169 3.46 10.41 -13.75
C ARG A 169 4.58 9.39 -13.88
N ARG A 170 5.74 9.73 -13.36
CA ARG A 170 6.93 8.87 -13.36
C ARG A 170 7.32 8.56 -11.94
N LEU A 171 7.36 7.29 -11.60
CA LEU A 171 7.71 6.88 -10.26
C LEU A 171 8.72 5.73 -10.27
N ALA A 172 9.40 5.56 -9.16
CA ALA A 172 10.17 4.38 -8.86
C ALA A 172 9.48 3.61 -7.74
N VAL A 173 9.37 2.30 -7.91
CA VAL A 173 8.99 1.36 -6.86
C VAL A 173 10.25 0.72 -6.31
N ARG A 174 10.47 0.79 -5.01
CA ARG A 174 11.62 0.20 -4.33
C ARG A 174 11.23 -1.05 -3.57
N ALA A 175 12.08 -2.05 -3.59
CA ALA A 175 11.93 -3.30 -2.86
C ALA A 175 12.27 -3.11 -1.38
N GLY A 176 11.26 -3.22 -0.52
CA GLY A 176 11.39 -3.06 0.92
C GLY A 176 11.43 -1.62 1.42
N ALA A 177 11.53 -1.46 2.73
CA ALA A 177 11.54 -0.16 3.40
C ALA A 177 12.81 0.65 3.11
N LEU A 178 13.95 -0.02 3.14
CA LEU A 178 15.29 0.57 3.05
C LEU A 178 16.11 0.02 1.87
N GLY A 179 15.48 -0.77 0.96
CA GLY A 179 16.19 -1.45 -0.11
C GLY A 179 16.86 -2.75 0.34
N GLU A 180 16.39 -3.33 1.43
CA GLU A 180 16.85 -4.63 1.95
C GLU A 180 16.44 -5.81 1.08
N HIS A 181 15.47 -5.59 0.18
CA HIS A 181 15.01 -6.58 -0.78
C HIS A 181 15.51 -6.24 -2.19
N ARG A 182 15.36 -7.18 -3.11
CA ARG A 182 15.71 -7.02 -4.53
C ARG A 182 14.59 -7.59 -5.38
N PHE A 183 14.23 -6.89 -6.43
CA PHE A 183 13.32 -7.42 -7.44
C PHE A 183 14.09 -8.32 -8.41
N GLY A 184 13.52 -9.48 -8.74
CA GLY A 184 14.03 -10.35 -9.78
C GLY A 184 13.37 -9.97 -11.12
N ARG A 185 12.19 -10.49 -11.36
CA ARG A 185 11.39 -10.19 -12.55
C ARG A 185 10.19 -9.34 -12.13
N VAL A 186 9.75 -8.50 -13.07
CA VAL A 186 8.42 -7.87 -13.01
C VAL A 186 7.57 -8.42 -14.14
N ARG A 187 6.35 -8.85 -13.80
CA ARG A 187 5.32 -9.18 -14.76
C ARG A 187 4.23 -8.11 -14.64
N TYR A 188 3.82 -7.54 -15.75
CA TYR A 188 2.85 -6.44 -15.76
C TYR A 188 1.83 -6.58 -16.88
N ASP A 189 0.62 -6.07 -16.64
CA ASP A 189 -0.43 -6.01 -17.64
C ASP A 189 -0.23 -4.74 -18.49
N ARG A 190 0.23 -4.94 -19.72
CA ARG A 190 0.28 -3.87 -20.70
C ARG A 190 -1.05 -3.79 -21.43
N ARG A 191 -1.69 -2.64 -21.37
CA ARG A 191 -2.77 -2.32 -22.29
C ARG A 191 -2.13 -1.80 -23.58
N HIS A 192 -2.09 -2.65 -24.58
CA HIS A 192 -1.76 -2.19 -25.91
C HIS A 192 -2.94 -1.40 -26.47
N SER A 193 -2.76 -0.13 -26.67
CA SER A 193 -3.60 0.61 -27.60
C SER A 193 -3.03 0.40 -29.01
N ASP A 194 -3.13 -0.79 -29.53
CA ASP A 194 -3.01 -1.01 -30.97
C ASP A 194 -4.31 -0.50 -31.62
N TYR A 195 -4.54 0.80 -31.45
CA TYR A 195 -5.60 1.47 -32.17
C TYR A 195 -5.09 1.82 -33.60
N PRO A 196 -5.46 1.05 -34.61
CA PRO A 196 -4.93 1.24 -35.96
C PRO A 196 -5.61 2.41 -36.72
N GLY A 197 -6.11 3.41 -35.99
CA GLY A 197 -6.87 4.50 -36.56
C GLY A 197 -8.40 4.31 -36.44
N PRO A 198 -9.22 5.26 -36.92
CA PRO A 198 -10.65 5.25 -36.68
C PRO A 198 -11.31 4.05 -37.37
N SER A 199 -11.51 2.98 -36.59
CA SER A 199 -12.45 1.93 -36.99
C SER A 199 -13.87 2.40 -36.62
N PRO A 200 -14.84 2.26 -37.51
CA PRO A 200 -16.24 2.58 -37.21
C PRO A 200 -16.85 1.65 -36.13
N ASP A 201 -16.22 0.53 -35.85
CA ASP A 201 -16.64 -0.38 -34.80
C ASP A 201 -15.84 -0.09 -33.52
N TYR A 202 -16.41 0.71 -32.65
CA TYR A 202 -15.94 0.91 -31.25
C TYR A 202 -16.07 -0.37 -30.40
N ALA A 203 -15.94 -1.54 -31.02
CA ALA A 203 -16.01 -2.79 -30.32
C ALA A 203 -14.82 -2.90 -29.34
N ALA A 204 -15.11 -3.31 -28.14
CA ALA A 204 -14.17 -3.51 -27.02
C ALA A 204 -13.06 -4.54 -27.30
N GLU A 205 -12.93 -5.04 -28.51
CA GLU A 205 -11.97 -6.04 -28.95
C GLU A 205 -10.53 -5.51 -29.08
N SER A 206 -10.35 -4.21 -29.16
CA SER A 206 -9.03 -3.59 -29.35
C SER A 206 -8.20 -3.45 -28.08
N LEU A 207 -8.75 -3.71 -26.90
CA LEU A 207 -8.02 -3.70 -25.64
C LEU A 207 -7.57 -5.10 -25.25
N GLN A 208 -6.68 -5.70 -26.04
CA GLN A 208 -6.02 -6.93 -25.62
C GLN A 208 -5.12 -6.62 -24.44
N ARG A 209 -5.46 -7.18 -23.27
CA ARG A 209 -4.56 -7.20 -22.11
C ARG A 209 -3.50 -8.27 -22.36
N GLY A 210 -2.29 -7.84 -22.63
CA GLY A 210 -1.13 -8.71 -22.66
C GLY A 210 -0.36 -8.62 -21.36
N TRP A 211 0.11 -9.78 -20.86
CA TRP A 211 1.09 -9.80 -19.79
C TRP A 211 2.49 -9.84 -20.38
N GLU A 212 3.32 -8.90 -19.97
CA GLU A 212 4.74 -8.87 -20.30
C GLU A 212 5.58 -9.19 -19.07
N THR A 213 6.76 -9.72 -19.29
CA THR A 213 7.71 -10.02 -18.21
C THR A 213 9.07 -9.43 -18.56
N GLN A 214 9.65 -8.70 -17.61
CA GLN A 214 10.97 -8.09 -17.74
C GLN A 214 11.87 -8.52 -16.57
N LEU A 215 13.14 -8.81 -16.86
CA LEU A 215 14.16 -8.99 -15.83
C LEU A 215 14.58 -7.60 -15.34
N ILE A 216 14.50 -7.37 -14.03
CA ILE A 216 14.91 -6.13 -13.38
C ILE A 216 16.24 -6.33 -12.67
N ASP A 217 16.33 -7.34 -11.81
CA ASP A 217 17.51 -7.67 -10.98
C ASP A 217 18.08 -6.43 -10.25
N ASP A 218 17.20 -5.60 -9.68
CA ASP A 218 17.55 -4.34 -9.01
C ASP A 218 16.68 -4.11 -7.76
N VAL A 219 17.08 -3.15 -6.95
CA VAL A 219 16.32 -2.63 -5.80
C VAL A 219 15.12 -1.79 -6.26
N HIS A 220 15.17 -1.22 -7.46
CA HIS A 220 14.14 -0.35 -7.99
C HIS A 220 13.60 -0.84 -9.33
N VAL A 221 12.34 -0.55 -9.57
CA VAL A 221 11.73 -0.59 -10.90
C VAL A 221 11.13 0.78 -11.23
N ALA A 222 11.50 1.31 -12.40
CA ALA A 222 10.93 2.55 -12.92
C ALA A 222 9.58 2.25 -13.59
N VAL A 223 8.59 3.11 -13.32
CA VAL A 223 7.25 3.00 -13.90
C VAL A 223 6.82 4.35 -14.42
N ASP A 224 6.49 4.41 -15.70
CA ASP A 224 5.89 5.57 -16.34
C ASP A 224 4.40 5.30 -16.54
N LEU A 225 3.57 6.18 -16.00
CA LEU A 225 2.12 6.09 -16.04
C LEU A 225 1.54 7.22 -16.90
N PRO A 226 1.13 6.94 -18.12
CA PRO A 226 0.35 7.90 -18.92
C PRO A 226 -0.91 8.38 -18.22
N PRO A 227 -1.52 9.50 -18.62
CA PRO A 227 -2.75 10.02 -18.07
C PRO A 227 -3.87 8.98 -18.06
N GLY A 228 -4.59 8.84 -16.94
CA GLY A 228 -5.72 7.94 -16.79
C GLY A 228 -5.38 6.45 -16.83
N MET A 229 -4.10 6.08 -16.82
CA MET A 229 -3.68 4.68 -16.96
C MET A 229 -3.59 3.98 -15.60
N GLN A 230 -3.95 2.71 -15.64
CA GLN A 230 -3.74 1.73 -14.57
C GLN A 230 -2.76 0.66 -15.02
N ILE A 231 -1.88 0.22 -14.12
CA ILE A 231 -1.01 -0.93 -14.32
C ILE A 231 -1.00 -1.82 -13.09
N THR A 232 -0.97 -3.12 -13.30
CA THR A 232 -0.74 -4.11 -12.23
C THR A 232 0.65 -4.71 -12.42
N LEU A 233 1.44 -4.68 -11.36
CA LEU A 233 2.81 -5.20 -11.31
C LEU A 233 2.84 -6.41 -10.38
N GLU A 234 3.24 -7.57 -10.90
CA GLU A 234 3.63 -8.72 -10.11
C GLU A 234 5.15 -8.71 -9.96
N LEU A 235 5.63 -8.36 -8.79
CA LEU A 235 7.03 -8.12 -8.47
C LEU A 235 7.62 -9.37 -7.81
N GLU A 236 8.43 -10.16 -8.54
CA GLU A 236 9.26 -11.18 -7.92
C GLU A 236 10.23 -10.52 -6.93
N THR A 237 10.25 -10.98 -5.69
CA THR A 237 10.97 -10.31 -4.61
C THR A 237 11.89 -11.28 -3.88
N HIS A 238 13.19 -11.03 -3.96
CA HIS A 238 14.21 -11.69 -3.16
C HIS A 238 14.36 -10.91 -1.85
N ARG A 239 13.81 -11.47 -0.78
CA ARG A 239 13.78 -10.80 0.52
C ARG A 239 15.12 -10.87 1.22
N TYR A 240 15.52 -9.75 1.83
CA TYR A 240 16.79 -9.62 2.56
C TYR A 240 18.01 -10.00 1.74
N ALA A 241 17.97 -9.70 0.43
CA ALA A 241 19.05 -9.98 -0.49
C ALA A 241 20.24 -9.02 -0.33
N ASN A 242 19.99 -7.83 0.21
CA ASN A 242 21.01 -6.79 0.41
C ASN A 242 21.41 -6.70 1.88
N THR A 243 22.72 -6.66 2.13
CA THR A 243 23.29 -6.64 3.48
C THR A 243 23.51 -5.23 4.03
N SER A 244 23.48 -4.21 3.18
CA SER A 244 23.68 -2.81 3.60
C SER A 244 22.46 -1.96 3.27
N PRO A 245 21.71 -1.52 4.29
CA PRO A 245 20.56 -0.65 4.08
C PRO A 245 20.96 0.76 3.58
N SER A 246 22.19 1.20 3.80
CA SER A 246 22.65 2.53 3.35
C SER A 246 22.71 2.67 1.83
N ALA A 247 23.02 1.61 1.11
CA ALA A 247 23.03 1.62 -0.36
C ALA A 247 21.63 1.77 -0.97
N GLY A 248 20.59 1.34 -0.24
CA GLY A 248 19.20 1.41 -0.70
C GLY A 248 18.48 2.71 -0.33
N LEU A 249 19.13 3.66 0.34
CA LEU A 249 18.51 4.94 0.72
C LEU A 249 18.47 5.93 -0.44
N ALA A 250 19.43 5.86 -1.34
CA ALA A 250 19.43 6.69 -2.54
C ALA A 250 18.35 6.24 -3.52
N TRP A 251 17.62 7.19 -4.07
CA TRP A 251 16.69 6.94 -5.18
C TRP A 251 17.46 7.05 -6.50
N PRO A 252 17.08 6.26 -7.52
CA PRO A 252 17.73 6.37 -8.82
C PRO A 252 17.53 7.77 -9.40
N PRO A 253 18.52 8.30 -10.14
CA PRO A 253 18.35 9.56 -10.86
C PRO A 253 17.23 9.43 -11.92
N LEU A 254 16.70 10.58 -12.36
CA LEU A 254 15.60 10.63 -13.32
C LEU A 254 15.93 9.94 -14.65
N ASP A 255 17.22 9.98 -15.04
CA ASP A 255 17.70 9.56 -16.36
C ASP A 255 18.31 8.14 -16.36
N ALA A 256 18.12 7.37 -15.27
CA ALA A 256 18.62 6.01 -15.14
C ALA A 256 17.58 4.98 -15.57
#